data_fdb6b716748e543a3547ce1408a5aac8
#
_entry.id   fdb6b716748e543a3547ce1408a5aac8
#
_cell.length_a   1.000
_cell.length_b   1.000
_cell.length_c   1.000
_cell.angle_alpha   90.00
_cell.angle_beta   90.00
_cell.angle_gamma   90.00
#
_symmetry.space_group_name_H-M   'P 1'
#
loop_
_entity.id
_entity.type
_entity.pdbx_description
1 polymer ?
#
loop_
_entity_poly.entity_id
_entity_poly.type
_entity_poly.pdbx_seq_one_letter_code
_entity_poly.pdbx_strand_id
1 'polypeptide(L)'
;MATWSTRLTTWLAGKPAGRDQFGNRYFTGKPRRGYARERRWVLYAGEEDASRVPPEWHAWLHYTVDQPPAADRPARPWLKEHQPNLTGTEAAYRPQGSIFKGGRRAKATGDYEAWTPPGPPGPAA
;
A
#
# COMPACT_ATOMS: atom_id res chain seq x y z
N MET A 1 -10.99 -14.70 -4.62
CA MET A 1 -12.38 -14.62 -4.09
C MET A 1 -12.44 -15.33 -2.75
N ALA A 2 -13.07 -14.71 -1.74
CA ALA A 2 -13.22 -15.35 -0.43
C ALA A 2 -13.80 -16.75 -0.58
N THR A 3 -13.16 -17.73 0.05
CA THR A 3 -13.61 -19.12 -0.01
C THR A 3 -15.04 -19.23 0.52
N TRP A 4 -15.80 -20.20 0.00
CA TRP A 4 -17.18 -20.42 0.46
C TRP A 4 -17.27 -20.59 1.97
N SER A 5 -16.29 -21.26 2.59
CA SER A 5 -16.21 -21.43 4.05
C SER A 5 -16.03 -20.10 4.79
N THR A 6 -15.21 -19.21 4.28
CA THR A 6 -15.02 -17.86 4.86
C THR A 6 -16.30 -17.03 4.79
N ARG A 7 -17.03 -17.12 3.69
CA ARG A 7 -18.33 -16.44 3.54
C ARG A 7 -19.37 -16.98 4.50
N LEU A 8 -19.45 -18.31 4.63
CA LEU A 8 -20.38 -18.97 5.54
C LEU A 8 -20.07 -18.62 7.01
N THR A 9 -18.81 -18.72 7.42
CA THR A 9 -18.39 -18.37 8.79
C THR A 9 -18.61 -16.89 9.08
N THR A 10 -18.42 -16.00 8.11
CA THR A 10 -18.73 -14.59 8.26
C THR A 10 -20.21 -14.33 8.45
N TRP A 11 -21.05 -15.03 7.69
CA TRP A 11 -22.50 -14.92 7.82
C TRP A 11 -23.01 -15.44 9.17
N LEU A 12 -22.45 -16.54 9.67
CA LEU A 12 -22.88 -17.15 10.94
C LEU A 12 -22.37 -16.42 12.18
N ALA A 13 -21.14 -15.91 12.16
CA ALA A 13 -20.45 -15.45 13.36
C ALA A 13 -19.82 -14.04 13.22
N GLY A 14 -19.89 -13.43 12.05
CA GLY A 14 -19.32 -12.11 11.79
C GLY A 14 -20.28 -10.99 12.16
N LYS A 15 -19.79 -10.01 12.93
CA LYS A 15 -20.48 -8.73 13.13
C LYS A 15 -19.90 -7.70 12.18
N PRO A 16 -20.69 -7.01 11.37
CA PRO A 16 -20.17 -5.99 10.45
C PRO A 16 -19.57 -4.82 11.25
N ALA A 17 -18.34 -4.43 10.92
CA ALA A 17 -17.66 -3.27 11.50
C ALA A 17 -17.76 -2.05 10.57
N GLY A 18 -17.75 -2.26 9.25
CA GLY A 18 -17.89 -1.19 8.28
C GLY A 18 -17.52 -1.61 6.86
N ARG A 19 -17.43 -0.61 5.99
CA ARG A 19 -17.09 -0.76 4.57
C ARG A 19 -16.19 0.39 4.15
N ASP A 20 -15.23 0.13 3.26
CA ASP A 20 -14.40 1.17 2.66
C ASP A 20 -14.95 1.67 1.32
N GLN A 21 -14.28 2.67 0.76
CA GLN A 21 -14.61 3.29 -0.53
C GLN A 21 -14.43 2.35 -1.73
N PHE A 22 -13.64 1.29 -1.59
CA PHE A 22 -13.40 0.29 -2.64
C PHE A 22 -14.37 -0.90 -2.56
N GLY A 23 -15.27 -0.88 -1.58
CA GLY A 23 -16.29 -1.89 -1.39
C GLY A 23 -15.87 -3.09 -0.55
N ASN A 24 -14.67 -3.10 0.01
CA ASN A 24 -14.26 -4.12 0.97
C ASN A 24 -15.12 -4.01 2.24
N ARG A 25 -15.49 -5.14 2.82
CA ARG A 25 -16.32 -5.22 4.02
C ARG A 25 -15.54 -5.79 5.18
N TYR A 26 -15.63 -5.13 6.32
CA TYR A 26 -14.90 -5.44 7.54
C TYR A 26 -15.80 -6.03 8.60
N PHE A 27 -15.29 -7.02 9.31
CA PHE A 27 -16.05 -7.77 10.30
C PHE A 27 -15.24 -8.01 11.56
N THR A 28 -15.98 -8.12 12.68
CA THR A 28 -15.45 -8.59 13.96
C THR A 28 -16.13 -9.89 14.35
N GLY A 29 -15.50 -10.64 15.22
CA GLY A 29 -16.07 -11.86 15.76
C GLY A 29 -15.46 -12.23 17.09
N LYS A 30 -16.02 -13.27 17.72
CA LYS A 30 -15.57 -13.74 19.02
C LYS A 30 -14.06 -14.05 19.01
N PRO A 31 -13.36 -13.81 20.13
CA PRO A 31 -11.97 -14.20 20.29
C PRO A 31 -11.75 -15.67 19.94
N ARG A 32 -10.59 -15.98 19.38
CA ARG A 32 -10.18 -17.38 19.19
C ARG A 32 -9.83 -17.98 20.55
N ARG A 33 -10.11 -19.27 20.75
CA ARG A 33 -9.75 -19.97 21.98
C ARG A 33 -8.27 -19.74 22.33
N GLY A 34 -8.01 -19.22 23.54
CA GLY A 34 -6.66 -18.86 24.00
C GLY A 34 -6.20 -17.43 23.68
N TYR A 35 -7.05 -16.61 23.02
CA TYR A 35 -6.74 -15.22 22.73
C TYR A 35 -7.77 -14.30 23.40
N ALA A 36 -7.29 -13.19 23.99
CA ALA A 36 -8.17 -12.21 24.63
C ALA A 36 -8.83 -11.25 23.63
N ARG A 37 -8.21 -11.05 22.45
CA ARG A 37 -8.67 -10.06 21.46
C ARG A 37 -9.72 -10.64 20.53
N GLU A 38 -10.75 -9.83 20.19
CA GLU A 38 -11.71 -10.15 19.14
C GLU A 38 -10.99 -10.39 17.80
N ARG A 39 -11.58 -11.22 16.97
CA ARG A 39 -11.10 -11.43 15.60
C ARG A 39 -11.56 -10.28 14.72
N ARG A 40 -10.68 -9.81 13.84
CA ARG A 40 -10.99 -8.82 12.80
C ARG A 40 -10.58 -9.39 11.46
N TRP A 41 -11.41 -9.24 10.44
CA TRP A 41 -11.10 -9.69 9.08
C TRP A 41 -11.82 -8.86 8.05
N VAL A 42 -11.38 -8.99 6.80
CA VAL A 42 -11.93 -8.31 5.64
C VAL A 42 -12.47 -9.32 4.63
N LEU A 43 -13.57 -8.98 3.98
CA LEU A 43 -14.03 -9.60 2.75
C LEU A 43 -13.81 -8.62 1.61
N TYR A 44 -12.89 -8.97 0.72
CA TYR A 44 -12.55 -8.15 -0.43
C TYR A 44 -13.69 -8.08 -1.44
N ALA A 45 -13.90 -6.90 -2.03
CA ALA A 45 -14.87 -6.71 -3.10
C ALA A 45 -14.45 -7.35 -4.42
N GLY A 46 -13.13 -7.47 -4.65
CA GLY A 46 -12.52 -8.01 -5.84
C GLY A 46 -11.47 -9.07 -5.52
N GLU A 47 -10.28 -8.85 -6.04
CA GLU A 47 -9.12 -9.71 -5.82
C GLU A 47 -8.63 -9.64 -4.37
N GLU A 48 -8.24 -10.79 -3.81
CA GLU A 48 -7.77 -10.90 -2.42
C GLU A 48 -6.30 -10.49 -2.33
N ASP A 49 -6.08 -9.22 -2.16
CA ASP A 49 -4.76 -8.63 -1.97
C ASP A 49 -4.80 -7.70 -0.75
N ALA A 50 -3.90 -7.97 0.21
CA ALA A 50 -3.80 -7.17 1.43
C ALA A 50 -3.46 -5.70 1.16
N SER A 51 -2.77 -5.40 0.07
CA SER A 51 -2.44 -4.03 -0.32
C SER A 51 -3.66 -3.21 -0.77
N ARG A 52 -4.80 -3.85 -1.03
CA ARG A 52 -6.07 -3.17 -1.37
C ARG A 52 -6.79 -2.59 -0.16
N VAL A 53 -6.31 -2.89 1.05
CA VAL A 53 -6.89 -2.36 2.28
C VAL A 53 -6.36 -0.95 2.52
N PRO A 54 -7.23 0.07 2.64
CA PRO A 54 -6.81 1.43 2.96
C PRO A 54 -6.06 1.51 4.30
N PRO A 55 -5.12 2.48 4.47
CA PRO A 55 -4.27 2.58 5.66
C PRO A 55 -5.03 2.61 6.99
N GLU A 56 -6.18 3.25 7.01
CA GLU A 56 -7.01 3.39 8.23
C GLU A 56 -7.63 2.06 8.64
N TRP A 57 -8.15 1.31 7.66
CA TRP A 57 -8.66 -0.03 7.89
C TRP A 57 -7.56 -1.04 8.18
N HIS A 58 -6.38 -0.86 7.56
CA HIS A 58 -5.19 -1.64 7.88
C HIS A 58 -4.78 -1.46 9.35
N ALA A 59 -4.72 -0.22 9.85
CA ALA A 59 -4.41 0.06 11.25
C ALA A 59 -5.44 -0.61 12.20
N TRP A 60 -6.72 -0.59 11.84
CA TRP A 60 -7.76 -1.24 12.62
C TRP A 60 -7.64 -2.78 12.56
N LEU A 61 -7.41 -3.38 11.40
CA LEU A 61 -7.22 -4.83 11.26
C LEU A 61 -6.03 -5.33 12.08
N HIS A 62 -4.96 -4.54 12.17
CA HIS A 62 -3.74 -4.86 12.91
C HIS A 62 -3.78 -4.43 14.38
N TYR A 63 -4.94 -4.01 14.89
CA TYR A 63 -5.12 -3.59 16.29
C TYR A 63 -4.26 -2.40 16.71
N THR A 64 -3.79 -1.59 15.77
CA THR A 64 -3.09 -0.32 16.05
C THR A 64 -4.08 0.71 16.60
N VAL A 65 -5.33 0.65 16.12
CA VAL A 65 -6.45 1.45 16.63
C VAL A 65 -7.61 0.54 17.02
N ASP A 66 -8.34 0.90 18.07
CA ASP A 66 -9.44 0.07 18.59
C ASP A 66 -10.75 0.31 17.84
N GLN A 67 -11.01 1.54 17.42
CA GLN A 67 -12.26 1.89 16.77
C GLN A 67 -12.12 1.82 15.23
N PRO A 68 -13.16 1.34 14.53
CA PRO A 68 -13.19 1.39 13.08
C PRO A 68 -13.13 2.85 12.59
N PRO A 69 -12.58 3.10 11.38
CA PRO A 69 -12.55 4.44 10.82
C PRO A 69 -13.95 5.04 10.68
N ALA A 70 -14.10 6.30 11.08
CA ALA A 70 -15.35 7.02 10.88
C ALA A 70 -15.58 7.29 9.38
N ALA A 71 -16.81 7.10 8.92
CA ALA A 71 -17.17 7.26 7.51
C ALA A 71 -17.11 8.72 7.02
N ASP A 72 -17.21 9.66 7.95
CA ASP A 72 -17.26 11.11 7.71
C ASP A 72 -15.93 11.82 7.97
N ARG A 73 -14.82 11.07 8.05
CA ARG A 73 -13.52 11.67 8.32
C ARG A 73 -13.13 12.64 7.21
N PRO A 74 -12.82 13.92 7.54
CA PRO A 74 -12.47 14.90 6.53
C PRO A 74 -11.20 14.49 5.79
N ALA A 75 -11.29 14.46 4.45
CA ALA A 75 -10.14 14.21 3.60
C ALA A 75 -9.10 15.33 3.80
N ARG A 76 -7.86 14.96 4.11
CA ARG A 76 -6.77 15.92 4.25
C ARG A 76 -6.21 16.27 2.88
N PRO A 77 -5.94 17.55 2.56
CA PRO A 77 -5.53 17.99 1.21
C PRO A 77 -4.26 17.32 0.66
N TRP A 78 -3.40 16.86 1.56
CA TRP A 78 -2.14 16.19 1.18
C TRP A 78 -2.25 14.66 1.07
N LEU A 79 -3.38 14.07 1.46
CA LEU A 79 -3.61 12.63 1.35
C LEU A 79 -4.02 12.30 -0.09
N LYS A 80 -3.18 11.48 -0.74
CA LYS A 80 -3.54 10.87 -2.02
C LYS A 80 -4.48 9.70 -1.79
N GLU A 81 -5.32 9.43 -2.78
CA GLU A 81 -6.14 8.24 -2.79
C GLU A 81 -5.27 6.98 -2.68
N HIS A 82 -5.70 6.03 -1.87
CA HIS A 82 -5.00 4.78 -1.68
C HIS A 82 -4.93 3.98 -2.99
N GLN A 83 -3.74 3.53 -3.34
CA GLN A 83 -3.51 2.63 -4.46
C GLN A 83 -2.97 1.29 -3.96
N PRO A 84 -3.45 0.16 -4.49
CA PRO A 84 -2.88 -1.14 -4.19
C PRO A 84 -1.45 -1.25 -4.71
N ASN A 85 -0.73 -2.26 -4.27
CA ASN A 85 0.61 -2.54 -4.76
C ASN A 85 0.55 -2.96 -6.23
N LEU A 86 1.12 -2.13 -7.10
CA LEU A 86 1.14 -2.36 -8.55
C LEU A 86 2.40 -3.09 -9.02
N THR A 87 3.29 -3.51 -8.11
CA THR A 87 4.52 -4.23 -8.45
C THR A 87 4.18 -5.51 -9.23
N GLY A 88 4.85 -5.72 -10.35
CA GLY A 88 4.59 -6.86 -11.23
C GLY A 88 3.51 -6.63 -12.28
N THR A 89 2.80 -5.51 -12.25
CA THR A 89 1.80 -5.14 -13.26
C THR A 89 2.38 -4.15 -14.29
N GLU A 90 1.66 -3.92 -15.38
CA GLU A 90 2.04 -2.89 -16.37
C GLU A 90 1.96 -1.47 -15.80
N ALA A 91 1.11 -1.24 -14.80
CA ALA A 91 0.95 0.02 -14.10
C ALA A 91 2.01 0.27 -13.02
N ALA A 92 2.96 -0.66 -12.82
CA ALA A 92 4.03 -0.50 -11.84
C ALA A 92 4.87 0.74 -12.14
N TYR A 93 5.23 1.49 -11.09
CA TYR A 93 6.16 2.60 -11.22
C TYR A 93 7.51 2.10 -11.74
N ARG A 94 7.97 2.69 -12.83
CA ARG A 94 9.28 2.42 -13.43
C ARG A 94 10.05 3.72 -13.51
N PRO A 95 11.21 3.85 -12.84
CA PRO A 95 12.06 5.04 -12.94
C PRO A 95 12.60 5.22 -14.35
N GLN A 96 13.01 6.43 -14.68
CA GLN A 96 13.53 6.77 -16.02
C GLN A 96 14.75 5.93 -16.44
N GLY A 97 15.60 5.53 -15.48
CA GLY A 97 16.75 4.67 -15.73
C GLY A 97 16.44 3.18 -15.85
N SER A 98 15.16 2.78 -15.76
CA SER A 98 14.75 1.39 -15.91
C SER A 98 14.99 0.88 -17.33
N ILE A 99 15.42 -0.37 -17.48
CA ILE A 99 15.59 -1.05 -18.79
C ILE A 99 14.28 -1.04 -19.60
N PHE A 100 13.12 -1.10 -18.93
CA PHE A 100 11.81 -1.01 -19.57
C PHE A 100 11.46 0.39 -20.11
N LYS A 101 12.25 1.42 -19.75
CA LYS A 101 12.16 2.79 -20.26
C LYS A 101 13.41 3.22 -21.04
N GLY A 102 14.13 2.26 -21.61
CA GLY A 102 15.32 2.53 -22.44
C GLY A 102 16.63 2.61 -21.67
N GLY A 103 16.65 2.38 -20.35
CA GLY A 103 17.88 2.27 -19.55
C GLY A 103 18.69 3.56 -19.37
N ARG A 104 18.15 4.72 -19.78
CA ARG A 104 18.83 6.01 -19.72
C ARG A 104 18.01 6.99 -18.88
N ARG A 105 18.71 7.76 -18.05
CA ARG A 105 18.12 8.88 -17.28
C ARG A 105 18.93 10.16 -17.52
N ALA A 106 18.32 11.30 -17.30
CA ALA A 106 19.03 12.58 -17.26
C ALA A 106 20.05 12.57 -16.10
N LYS A 107 21.17 13.28 -16.30
CA LYS A 107 22.13 13.52 -15.22
C LYS A 107 21.45 14.24 -14.05
N ALA A 108 21.81 13.85 -12.85
CA ALA A 108 21.39 14.51 -11.63
C ALA A 108 22.58 15.12 -10.91
N THR A 109 22.33 16.07 -10.01
CA THR A 109 23.38 16.76 -9.24
C THR A 109 24.24 15.85 -8.36
N GLY A 110 23.74 14.64 -8.02
CA GLY A 110 24.47 13.62 -7.25
C GLY A 110 25.28 12.64 -8.11
N ASP A 111 25.31 12.82 -9.43
CA ASP A 111 26.08 11.94 -10.30
C ASP A 111 27.58 12.25 -10.16
N TYR A 112 28.38 11.17 -10.14
CA TYR A 112 29.83 11.29 -10.10
C TYR A 112 30.37 11.92 -11.42
N GLU A 113 31.15 12.96 -11.25
CA GLU A 113 31.95 13.53 -12.33
C GLU A 113 33.42 13.21 -12.07
N ALA A 114 34.07 12.51 -13.03
CA ALA A 114 35.46 12.17 -12.89
C ALA A 114 36.29 13.45 -12.89
N TRP A 115 37.16 13.61 -11.89
CA TRP A 115 38.13 14.67 -11.86
C TRP A 115 39.14 14.47 -12.99
N THR A 116 39.39 15.53 -13.78
CA THR A 116 40.42 15.57 -14.79
C THR A 116 41.52 16.52 -14.34
N PRO A 117 42.83 16.10 -14.37
CA PRO A 117 43.90 16.98 -13.98
C PRO A 117 43.95 18.20 -14.93
N PRO A 118 44.33 19.38 -14.42
CA PRO A 118 44.56 20.52 -15.27
C PRO A 118 45.64 20.18 -16.32
N GLY A 119 45.38 20.55 -17.57
CA GLY A 119 46.36 20.35 -18.65
C GLY A 119 47.71 20.96 -18.32
N PRO A 120 48.81 20.52 -18.96
CA PRO A 120 50.11 21.11 -18.76
C PRO A 120 50.05 22.63 -19.02
N PRO A 121 50.78 23.45 -18.24
CA PRO A 121 50.82 24.87 -18.50
C PRO A 121 51.26 25.11 -19.92
N GLY A 122 50.48 25.91 -20.68
CA GLY A 122 50.84 26.27 -22.03
C GLY A 122 52.25 26.92 -22.08
N PRO A 123 52.92 26.88 -23.22
CA PRO A 123 54.28 27.51 -23.36
C PRO A 123 54.20 28.97 -22.93
N ALA A 124 55.07 29.34 -21.98
CA ALA A 124 55.20 30.73 -21.55
C ALA A 124 55.52 31.58 -22.77
N ALA A 125 54.71 32.62 -23.00
CA ALA A 125 54.94 33.59 -24.04
C ALA A 125 56.17 34.46 -23.74
#